data_3d36bf448a38604af4db822b8abb4cad
#
_entry.id   3d36bf448a38604af4db822b8abb4cad
#
_cell.length_a   1.000
_cell.length_b   1.000
_cell.length_c   1.000
_cell.angle_alpha   90.00
_cell.angle_beta   90.00
_cell.angle_gamma   90.00
#
_symmetry.space_group_name_H-M   'P 1'
#
loop_
_entity.id
_entity.type
_entity.pdbx_description
1 polymer ?
#
loop_
_entity_poly.entity_id
_entity_poly.type
_entity_poly.pdbx_seq_one_letter_code
_entity_poly.pdbx_strand_id
1 'polypeptide(L)'
;MAARAVVFTGNKSMSNIFTAPIGQLRYILVTDNDYEKVAAAMDEIDMEPRYAEDVLKQWGDSVARTHIWENNEWINIVVRYDRQREGNALQKHAVIVHEAMHIVQEIFRHVGEEAPGDEVQAYFLQEVCYNLFVEFQEQTSGE
;
A
#
# COMPACT_ATOMS: atom_id res chain seq x y z
N MET A 1 -12.77 2.02 -10.89
CA MET A 1 -11.38 1.73 -10.63
C MET A 1 -10.53 2.99 -10.73
N ALA A 2 -9.61 3.17 -9.89
CA ALA A 2 -8.99 4.46 -9.87
C ALA A 2 -7.52 4.43 -9.51
N ALA A 3 -6.79 3.57 -10.17
CA ALA A 3 -5.36 3.69 -10.11
C ALA A 3 -4.98 5.04 -10.69
N ARG A 4 -4.18 5.78 -9.97
CA ARG A 4 -3.84 7.12 -10.34
C ARG A 4 -2.36 7.18 -10.68
N ALA A 5 -2.05 7.60 -11.89
CA ALA A 5 -0.68 7.80 -12.29
C ALA A 5 -0.19 9.16 -11.81
N VAL A 6 1.01 9.20 -11.31
CA VAL A 6 1.69 10.43 -10.94
C VAL A 6 2.75 10.70 -12.00
N VAL A 7 2.83 11.96 -12.43
CA VAL A 7 3.84 12.36 -13.40
C VAL A 7 5.14 12.62 -12.66
N PHE A 8 6.21 12.04 -13.15
CA PHE A 8 7.53 12.17 -12.53
C PHE A 8 8.43 13.05 -13.36
N THR A 9 9.26 13.79 -12.67
CA THR A 9 10.28 14.64 -13.27
C THR A 9 11.66 14.09 -12.97
N GLY A 10 11.84 12.80 -13.18
CA GLY A 10 13.14 12.17 -13.07
C GLY A 10 13.50 11.63 -11.71
N ASN A 11 12.81 11.99 -10.66
CA ASN A 11 13.09 11.47 -9.32
C ASN A 11 11.80 11.03 -8.67
N LYS A 12 11.63 9.72 -8.54
CA LYS A 12 10.46 9.16 -7.92
C LYS A 12 10.67 9.10 -6.42
N SER A 13 10.23 10.13 -5.72
CA SER A 13 10.33 10.21 -4.27
C SER A 13 9.03 9.87 -3.56
N MET A 14 7.92 9.77 -4.28
CA MET A 14 6.59 9.63 -3.68
C MET A 14 5.88 8.43 -4.25
N SER A 15 5.07 7.80 -3.40
CA SER A 15 4.25 6.67 -3.80
C SER A 15 3.03 7.13 -4.60
N ASN A 16 2.62 6.34 -5.58
CA ASN A 16 1.34 6.55 -6.23
C ASN A 16 0.22 6.22 -5.25
N ILE A 17 -0.86 6.98 -5.37
CA ILE A 17 -2.07 6.76 -4.56
C ILE A 17 -3.06 5.99 -5.41
N PHE A 18 -3.53 4.87 -4.88
CA PHE A 18 -4.53 4.04 -5.53
C PHE A 18 -5.84 4.13 -4.76
N THR A 19 -6.95 4.24 -5.47
CA THR A 19 -8.26 4.29 -4.87
C THR A 19 -8.98 2.97 -5.13
N ALA A 20 -9.59 2.41 -4.09
CA ALA A 20 -10.39 1.19 -4.24
C ALA A 20 -11.61 1.47 -5.12
N PRO A 21 -12.09 0.46 -5.85
CA PRO A 21 -13.24 0.65 -6.73
C PRO A 21 -14.55 0.94 -6.00
N ILE A 22 -14.64 0.60 -4.72
CA ILE A 22 -15.81 0.89 -3.89
C ILE A 22 -15.35 1.39 -2.53
N GLY A 23 -16.24 2.16 -1.88
CA GLY A 23 -15.93 2.75 -0.59
C GLY A 23 -15.01 3.95 -0.73
N GLN A 24 -14.75 4.60 0.39
CA GLN A 24 -13.83 5.73 0.46
C GLN A 24 -12.50 5.23 1.02
N LEU A 25 -11.84 4.37 0.27
CA LEU A 25 -10.61 3.73 0.68
C LEU A 25 -9.52 3.97 -0.35
N ARG A 26 -8.34 4.36 0.10
CA ARG A 26 -7.17 4.53 -0.76
C ARG A 26 -5.96 3.92 -0.10
N TYR A 27 -4.98 3.54 -0.90
CA TYR A 27 -3.79 2.87 -0.37
C TYR A 27 -2.54 3.30 -1.14
N ILE A 28 -1.42 3.22 -0.44
CA ILE A 28 -0.09 3.49 -1.00
C ILE A 28 0.86 2.38 -0.57
N LEU A 29 1.92 2.20 -1.34
CA LEU A 29 3.02 1.31 -0.98
C LEU A 29 4.23 2.16 -0.62
N VAL A 30 4.86 1.85 0.51
CA VAL A 30 6.08 2.52 0.95
C VAL A 30 7.18 1.47 1.10
N THR A 31 8.24 1.62 0.32
CA THR A 31 9.40 0.72 0.42
C THR A 31 10.65 1.44 0.95
N ASP A 32 10.63 2.76 1.02
CA ASP A 32 11.77 3.56 1.43
C ASP A 32 11.89 3.59 2.96
N ASN A 33 13.11 3.68 3.46
CA ASN A 33 13.39 3.80 4.89
C ASN A 33 13.70 5.24 5.31
N ASP A 34 13.74 6.17 4.37
CA ASP A 34 14.02 7.57 4.64
C ASP A 34 12.78 8.23 5.24
N TYR A 35 12.91 8.72 6.47
CA TYR A 35 11.79 9.36 7.17
C TYR A 35 11.16 10.50 6.36
N GLU A 36 11.98 11.34 5.75
CA GLU A 36 11.47 12.50 5.01
C GLU A 36 10.60 12.09 3.82
N LYS A 37 11.01 11.03 3.13
CA LYS A 37 10.25 10.52 1.98
C LYS A 37 8.94 9.87 2.44
N VAL A 38 8.98 9.13 3.54
CA VAL A 38 7.78 8.50 4.08
C VAL A 38 6.83 9.56 4.60
N ALA A 39 7.34 10.58 5.29
CA ALA A 39 6.52 11.69 5.76
C ALA A 39 5.84 12.42 4.61
N ALA A 40 6.56 12.62 3.50
CA ALA A 40 5.99 13.24 2.31
C ALA A 40 4.87 12.38 1.71
N ALA A 41 5.04 11.06 1.69
CA ALA A 41 4.00 10.15 1.23
C ALA A 41 2.76 10.21 2.12
N MET A 42 2.96 10.30 3.44
CA MET A 42 1.85 10.44 4.38
C MET A 42 1.07 11.74 4.12
N ASP A 43 1.79 12.82 3.87
CA ASP A 43 1.17 14.11 3.56
C ASP A 43 0.29 14.04 2.31
N GLU A 44 0.70 13.26 1.32
CA GLU A 44 -0.05 13.08 0.07
C GLU A 44 -1.44 12.48 0.30
N ILE A 45 -1.62 11.71 1.35
CA ILE A 45 -2.91 11.11 1.70
C ILE A 45 -3.54 11.82 2.90
N ASP A 46 -3.16 13.06 3.13
CA ASP A 46 -3.68 13.92 4.20
C ASP A 46 -3.50 13.32 5.60
N MET A 47 -2.41 12.60 5.81
CA MET A 47 -2.03 12.06 7.10
C MET A 47 -0.92 12.92 7.69
N GLU A 48 -0.94 13.08 9.02
CA GLU A 48 0.12 13.83 9.67
C GLU A 48 1.47 13.15 9.47
N PRO A 49 2.53 13.93 9.15
CA PRO A 49 3.85 13.35 8.92
C PRO A 49 4.40 12.52 10.07
N ARG A 50 3.97 12.81 11.30
CA ARG A 50 4.42 12.05 12.48
C ARG A 50 4.10 10.57 12.40
N TYR A 51 3.06 10.20 11.66
CA TYR A 51 2.72 8.78 11.49
C TYR A 51 3.77 8.01 10.69
N ALA A 52 4.71 8.70 10.03
CA ALA A 52 5.83 8.04 9.39
C ALA A 52 6.69 7.25 10.39
N GLU A 53 6.76 7.69 11.64
CA GLU A 53 7.48 6.95 12.67
C GLU A 53 6.87 5.57 12.89
N ASP A 54 5.52 5.50 12.94
CA ASP A 54 4.83 4.22 13.12
C ASP A 54 5.04 3.31 11.92
N VAL A 55 5.02 3.88 10.71
CA VAL A 55 5.22 3.12 9.48
C VAL A 55 6.62 2.52 9.44
N LEU A 56 7.62 3.28 9.88
CA LEU A 56 9.01 2.85 9.82
C LEU A 56 9.46 2.00 10.99
N LYS A 57 8.63 1.90 12.02
CA LYS A 57 8.96 1.14 13.21
C LYS A 57 9.12 -0.33 12.88
N GLN A 58 10.16 -0.94 13.45
CA GLN A 58 10.38 -2.37 13.30
C GLN A 58 9.38 -3.17 14.13
N TRP A 59 8.84 -4.21 13.53
CA TRP A 59 7.86 -5.08 14.18
C TRP A 59 8.38 -6.52 14.17
N GLY A 60 9.43 -6.75 14.94
CA GLY A 60 10.06 -8.07 15.00
C GLY A 60 10.65 -8.45 13.64
N ASP A 61 10.31 -9.63 13.15
CA ASP A 61 10.84 -10.14 11.89
C ASP A 61 9.94 -9.84 10.69
N SER A 62 8.93 -9.01 10.87
CA SER A 62 8.02 -8.67 9.77
C SER A 62 8.73 -7.96 8.64
N VAL A 63 8.57 -8.48 7.42
CA VAL A 63 9.11 -7.86 6.21
C VAL A 63 8.19 -6.77 5.71
N ALA A 64 6.90 -6.94 5.91
CA ALA A 64 5.90 -5.98 5.47
C ALA A 64 4.77 -5.87 6.48
N ARG A 65 4.06 -4.76 6.41
CA ARG A 65 2.96 -4.49 7.31
C ARG A 65 1.96 -3.56 6.66
N THR A 66 0.69 -3.80 6.94
CA THR A 66 -0.40 -2.92 6.47
C THR A 66 -0.88 -2.09 7.65
N HIS A 67 -0.84 -0.79 7.48
CA HIS A 67 -1.32 0.18 8.47
C HIS A 67 -2.61 0.80 7.96
N ILE A 68 -3.58 0.94 8.84
CA ILE A 68 -4.92 1.43 8.47
C ILE A 68 -5.29 2.59 9.39
N TRP A 69 -5.61 3.73 8.78
CA TRP A 69 -6.06 4.91 9.52
C TRP A 69 -7.29 5.50 8.86
N GLU A 70 -8.22 5.97 9.68
CA GLU A 70 -9.41 6.64 9.20
C GLU A 70 -9.33 8.13 9.47
N ASN A 71 -9.82 8.93 8.51
CA ASN A 71 -10.14 10.33 8.76
C ASN A 71 -11.58 10.57 8.34
N ASN A 72 -12.02 11.83 8.28
CA ASN A 72 -13.42 12.13 8.00
C ASN A 72 -13.88 11.76 6.58
N GLU A 73 -12.94 11.62 5.64
CA GLU A 73 -13.26 11.36 4.25
C GLU A 73 -12.80 9.99 3.77
N TRP A 74 -11.69 9.50 4.31
CA TRP A 74 -11.02 8.34 3.73
C TRP A 74 -10.60 7.32 4.77
N ILE A 75 -10.62 6.06 4.34
CA ILE A 75 -9.81 5.02 4.96
C ILE A 75 -8.48 5.05 4.22
N ASN A 76 -7.42 5.34 4.93
CA ASN A 76 -6.07 5.38 4.36
C ASN A 76 -5.30 4.13 4.75
N ILE A 77 -4.79 3.43 3.76
CA ILE A 77 -4.00 2.22 4.00
C ILE A 77 -2.59 2.46 3.50
N VAL A 78 -1.63 2.19 4.36
CA VAL A 78 -0.21 2.27 4.00
C VAL A 78 0.38 0.88 4.12
N VAL A 79 0.82 0.34 3.00
CA VAL A 79 1.54 -0.93 2.98
C VAL A 79 3.02 -0.60 3.06
N ARG A 80 3.64 -1.00 4.15
CA ARG A 80 5.06 -0.83 4.39
C ARG A 80 5.77 -2.11 4.03
N TYR A 81 6.71 -2.05 3.10
CA TYR A 81 7.57 -3.17 2.75
C TYR A 81 9.02 -2.77 3.02
N ASP A 82 9.72 -3.52 3.86
CA ASP A 82 11.11 -3.24 4.19
C ASP A 82 12.01 -3.90 3.14
N ARG A 83 12.39 -3.14 2.12
CA ARG A 83 13.20 -3.67 1.02
C ARG A 83 14.63 -3.98 1.39
N GLN A 84 15.06 -3.61 2.60
CA GLN A 84 16.38 -3.97 3.10
C GLN A 84 16.41 -5.39 3.65
N ARG A 85 15.23 -5.98 3.88
CA ARG A 85 15.15 -7.38 4.28
C ARG A 85 15.45 -8.27 3.09
N GLU A 86 16.23 -9.31 3.34
CA GLU A 86 16.61 -10.24 2.29
C GLU A 86 15.47 -11.17 1.91
N GLY A 87 15.49 -11.61 0.65
CA GLY A 87 14.52 -12.55 0.13
C GLY A 87 14.61 -12.60 -1.38
N ASN A 88 14.24 -13.72 -1.96
CA ASN A 88 14.21 -13.83 -3.42
C ASN A 88 12.92 -13.22 -3.96
N ALA A 89 12.85 -13.09 -5.29
CA ALA A 89 11.71 -12.44 -5.95
C ALA A 89 10.37 -13.11 -5.62
N LEU A 90 10.36 -14.43 -5.54
CA LEU A 90 9.12 -15.15 -5.25
C LEU A 90 8.64 -14.87 -3.83
N GLN A 91 9.56 -14.86 -2.87
CA GLN A 91 9.23 -14.53 -1.49
C GLN A 91 8.68 -13.11 -1.37
N LYS A 92 9.31 -12.16 -2.07
CA LYS A 92 8.86 -10.77 -2.08
C LYS A 92 7.46 -10.63 -2.65
N HIS A 93 7.19 -11.32 -3.77
CA HIS A 93 5.86 -11.28 -4.36
C HIS A 93 4.81 -11.92 -3.45
N ALA A 94 5.14 -13.02 -2.82
CA ALA A 94 4.22 -13.68 -1.89
C ALA A 94 3.84 -12.76 -0.73
N VAL A 95 4.81 -12.01 -0.19
CA VAL A 95 4.55 -11.04 0.87
C VAL A 95 3.60 -9.95 0.39
N ILE A 96 3.81 -9.45 -0.83
CA ILE A 96 2.95 -8.41 -1.39
C ILE A 96 1.51 -8.93 -1.55
N VAL A 97 1.34 -10.17 -2.00
CA VAL A 97 0.01 -10.78 -2.10
C VAL A 97 -0.66 -10.86 -0.73
N HIS A 98 0.11 -11.21 0.29
CA HIS A 98 -0.40 -11.26 1.66
C HIS A 98 -0.94 -9.89 2.09
N GLU A 99 -0.17 -8.83 1.86
CA GLU A 99 -0.59 -7.47 2.20
C GLU A 99 -1.77 -7.01 1.34
N ALA A 100 -1.79 -7.40 0.07
CA ALA A 100 -2.90 -7.08 -0.83
C ALA A 100 -4.21 -7.67 -0.30
N MET A 101 -4.17 -8.87 0.27
CA MET A 101 -5.37 -9.49 0.83
C MET A 101 -5.91 -8.69 2.01
N HIS A 102 -5.03 -8.11 2.84
CA HIS A 102 -5.49 -7.23 3.92
C HIS A 102 -6.25 -6.03 3.38
N ILE A 103 -5.81 -5.47 2.25
CA ILE A 103 -6.53 -4.36 1.61
C ILE A 103 -7.90 -4.81 1.14
N VAL A 104 -7.98 -5.96 0.47
CA VAL A 104 -9.26 -6.51 -0.01
C VAL A 104 -10.21 -6.75 1.14
N GLN A 105 -9.72 -7.34 2.22
CA GLN A 105 -10.53 -7.58 3.41
C GLN A 105 -11.05 -6.27 3.99
N GLU A 106 -10.22 -5.24 4.01
CA GLU A 106 -10.63 -3.95 4.53
C GLU A 106 -11.67 -3.27 3.66
N ILE A 107 -11.57 -3.41 2.33
CA ILE A 107 -12.58 -2.89 1.42
C ILE A 107 -13.95 -3.45 1.77
N PHE A 108 -14.06 -4.77 1.86
CA PHE A 108 -15.34 -5.42 2.12
C PHE A 108 -15.85 -5.16 3.54
N ARG A 109 -14.96 -5.12 4.51
CA ARG A 109 -15.34 -4.76 5.87
C ARG A 109 -15.93 -3.37 5.95
N HIS A 110 -15.31 -2.43 5.26
CA HIS A 110 -15.74 -1.04 5.30
C HIS A 110 -17.11 -0.82 4.65
N VAL A 111 -17.41 -1.53 3.57
CA VAL A 111 -18.72 -1.42 2.92
C VAL A 111 -19.76 -2.35 3.54
N GLY A 112 -19.39 -3.09 4.57
CA GLY A 112 -20.33 -3.95 5.29
C GLY A 112 -20.67 -5.26 4.58
N GLU A 113 -19.83 -5.69 3.64
CA GLU A 113 -20.07 -6.94 2.92
C GLU A 113 -19.36 -8.10 3.61
N GLU A 114 -20.12 -8.95 4.26
CA GLU A 114 -19.57 -10.07 5.03
C GLU A 114 -19.27 -11.30 4.17
N ALA A 115 -19.96 -11.44 3.05
CA ALA A 115 -19.84 -12.62 2.20
C ALA A 115 -19.77 -12.20 0.73
N PRO A 116 -18.71 -11.50 0.31
CA PRO A 116 -18.58 -11.10 -1.09
C PRO A 116 -18.49 -12.32 -1.98
N GLY A 117 -19.00 -12.20 -3.22
CA GLY A 117 -18.91 -13.28 -4.19
C GLY A 117 -17.46 -13.60 -4.52
N ASP A 118 -17.19 -14.87 -4.82
CA ASP A 118 -15.83 -15.34 -5.08
C ASP A 118 -15.16 -14.59 -6.21
N GLU A 119 -15.88 -14.36 -7.31
CA GLU A 119 -15.31 -13.64 -8.45
C GLU A 119 -15.03 -12.17 -8.11
N VAL A 120 -15.90 -11.55 -7.33
CA VAL A 120 -15.69 -10.15 -6.94
C VAL A 120 -14.43 -10.05 -6.08
N GLN A 121 -14.27 -10.95 -5.12
CA GLN A 121 -13.06 -10.99 -4.31
C GLN A 121 -11.80 -11.18 -5.17
N ALA A 122 -11.87 -12.11 -6.11
CA ALA A 122 -10.74 -12.44 -6.98
C ALA A 122 -10.35 -11.24 -7.86
N TYR A 123 -11.33 -10.54 -8.42
CA TYR A 123 -11.04 -9.35 -9.22
C TYR A 123 -10.43 -8.22 -8.40
N PHE A 124 -10.94 -8.01 -7.18
CA PHE A 124 -10.37 -6.98 -6.31
C PHE A 124 -8.94 -7.32 -5.92
N LEU A 125 -8.69 -8.58 -5.59
CA LEU A 125 -7.34 -9.02 -5.26
C LEU A 125 -6.40 -8.87 -6.45
N GLN A 126 -6.88 -9.22 -7.64
CA GLN A 126 -6.09 -9.06 -8.86
C GLN A 126 -5.69 -7.60 -9.10
N GLU A 127 -6.64 -6.68 -8.94
CA GLU A 127 -6.36 -5.25 -9.13
C GLU A 127 -5.37 -4.73 -8.09
N VAL A 128 -5.60 -5.05 -6.81
CA VAL A 128 -4.72 -4.58 -5.74
C VAL A 128 -3.31 -5.14 -5.92
N CYS A 129 -3.20 -6.44 -6.22
CA CYS A 129 -1.90 -7.06 -6.46
C CYS A 129 -1.18 -6.39 -7.63
N TYR A 130 -1.88 -6.15 -8.73
CA TYR A 130 -1.28 -5.51 -9.89
C TYR A 130 -0.73 -4.13 -9.52
N ASN A 131 -1.53 -3.32 -8.84
CA ASN A 131 -1.12 -1.98 -8.45
C ASN A 131 0.09 -2.01 -7.52
N LEU A 132 0.09 -2.90 -6.53
CA LEU A 132 1.21 -3.01 -5.60
C LEU A 132 2.46 -3.53 -6.28
N PHE A 133 2.35 -4.49 -7.20
CA PHE A 133 3.51 -5.02 -7.91
C PHE A 133 4.13 -3.97 -8.83
N VAL A 134 3.32 -3.23 -9.56
CA VAL A 134 3.82 -2.16 -10.42
C VAL A 134 4.55 -1.11 -9.57
N GLU A 135 3.93 -0.72 -8.48
CA GLU A 135 4.53 0.28 -7.60
C GLU A 135 5.82 -0.24 -6.96
N PHE A 136 5.83 -1.49 -6.54
CA PHE A 136 7.02 -2.11 -5.99
C PHE A 136 8.18 -2.10 -6.99
N GLN A 137 7.91 -2.48 -8.24
CA GLN A 137 8.92 -2.46 -9.28
C GLN A 137 9.45 -1.05 -9.50
N GLU A 138 8.58 -0.06 -9.55
CA GLU A 138 9.00 1.32 -9.77
C GLU A 138 9.84 1.85 -8.61
N GLN A 139 9.46 1.55 -7.39
CA GLN A 139 10.21 2.04 -6.22
C GLN A 139 11.55 1.33 -6.04
N THR A 140 11.68 0.10 -6.51
CA THR A 140 12.90 -0.68 -6.34
C THR A 140 13.74 -0.78 -7.61
N SER A 141 13.29 -0.19 -8.70
CA SER A 141 14.08 -0.19 -9.94
C SER A 141 15.36 0.62 -9.76
N GLY A 142 16.44 0.13 -10.31
CA GLY A 142 17.74 0.78 -10.18
C GLY A 142 18.59 0.25 -9.03
N GLU A 143 18.08 -0.72 -8.30
CA GLU A 143 18.85 -1.40 -7.25
C GLU A 143 19.75 -2.49 -7.81
#